data_9fc670e561d5063f01e746b20a3c3c10
#
_entry.id   9fc670e561d5063f01e746b20a3c3c10
#
_cell.length_a   1.000
_cell.length_b   1.000
_cell.length_c   1.000
_cell.angle_alpha   90.00
_cell.angle_beta   90.00
_cell.angle_gamma   90.00
#
_symmetry.space_group_name_H-M   'P 1'
#
loop_
_entity.id
_entity.type
_entity.pdbx_description
1 polymer ?
#
loop_
_entity_poly.entity_id
_entity_poly.type
_entity_poly.pdbx_seq_one_letter_code
_entity_poly.pdbx_strand_id
1 'polypeptide(L)'
;MTRIEELVVVPATPAQAMRALLTVARAHDWMAPDVNLVPRTSNPVLGAGDRFVLELFGGMRFEYVIEATSDREVAFTYDGPWQGAERWSFVADGAETLVRRTYEVQGGSPLAAFAWGTVGRAVVAMHIRFELSRFKSAIQHDPGPRGEIEPTSGPLRSTPKDSGGDGVASRPPFPVDDG
;
A
#
# COMPACT_ATOMS: atom_id res chain seq x y z
N MET A 1 5.32 -9.67 -23.93
CA MET A 1 5.21 -8.81 -22.74
C MET A 1 4.78 -7.42 -23.16
N THR A 2 3.69 -6.92 -22.66
CA THR A 2 3.17 -5.59 -22.97
C THR A 2 3.17 -4.77 -21.70
N ARG A 3 3.68 -3.53 -21.78
CA ARG A 3 3.74 -2.58 -20.67
C ARG A 3 2.92 -1.33 -20.98
N ILE A 4 2.15 -0.89 -20.02
CA ILE A 4 1.46 0.40 -20.00
C ILE A 4 2.02 1.18 -18.81
N GLU A 5 2.31 2.46 -19.03
CA GLU A 5 2.78 3.36 -17.97
C GLU A 5 2.03 4.67 -18.06
N GLU A 6 1.49 5.12 -16.94
CA GLU A 6 0.77 6.37 -16.80
C GLU A 6 1.22 7.10 -15.54
N LEU A 7 1.11 8.42 -15.56
CA LEU A 7 1.62 9.32 -14.53
C LEU A 7 0.54 10.30 -14.08
N VAL A 8 0.57 10.65 -12.81
CA VAL A 8 -0.24 11.74 -12.26
C VAL A 8 0.52 12.45 -11.13
N VAL A 9 0.33 13.76 -11.01
CA VAL A 9 0.83 14.52 -9.84
C VAL A 9 -0.31 14.72 -8.87
N VAL A 10 -0.08 14.38 -7.60
CA VAL A 10 -1.05 14.50 -6.51
C VAL A 10 -0.55 15.44 -5.41
N PRO A 11 -1.42 16.27 -4.81
CA PRO A 11 -1.03 17.23 -3.77
C PRO A 11 -0.97 16.56 -2.39
N ALA A 12 -0.05 15.63 -2.23
CA ALA A 12 0.16 14.87 -0.99
C ALA A 12 1.61 14.40 -0.91
N THR A 13 2.06 14.04 0.28
CA THR A 13 3.35 13.35 0.44
C THR A 13 3.30 11.92 -0.11
N PRO A 14 4.44 11.31 -0.48
CA PRO A 14 4.49 9.91 -0.90
C PRO A 14 3.80 8.95 0.07
N ALA A 15 4.03 9.13 1.36
CA ALA A 15 3.44 8.30 2.41
C ALA A 15 1.90 8.44 2.46
N GLN A 16 1.38 9.65 2.31
CA GLN A 16 -0.08 9.88 2.27
C GLN A 16 -0.70 9.26 1.01
N ALA A 17 -0.09 9.45 -0.15
CA ALA A 17 -0.56 8.88 -1.40
C ALA A 17 -0.54 7.35 -1.36
N MET A 18 0.53 6.74 -0.87
CA MET A 18 0.64 5.29 -0.70
C MET A 18 -0.41 4.75 0.29
N ARG A 19 -0.59 5.42 1.41
CA ARG A 19 -1.62 5.05 2.39
C ARG A 19 -3.02 5.11 1.79
N ALA A 20 -3.33 6.13 0.97
CA ALA A 20 -4.59 6.23 0.26
C ALA A 20 -4.81 5.05 -0.70
N LEU A 21 -3.76 4.62 -1.43
CA LEU A 21 -3.80 3.45 -2.30
C LEU A 21 -4.12 2.17 -1.52
N LEU A 22 -3.46 1.95 -0.39
CA LEU A 22 -3.50 0.70 0.37
C LEU A 22 -4.68 0.61 1.35
N THR A 23 -5.38 1.70 1.64
CA THR A 23 -6.54 1.70 2.54
C THR A 23 -7.78 1.14 1.84
N VAL A 24 -8.26 -0.03 2.30
CA VAL A 24 -9.39 -0.76 1.69
C VAL A 24 -10.65 0.12 1.60
N ALA A 25 -11.00 0.83 2.67
CA ALA A 25 -12.18 1.70 2.71
C ALA A 25 -12.13 2.85 1.69
N ARG A 26 -10.96 3.22 1.20
CA ARG A 26 -10.77 4.30 0.22
C ARG A 26 -10.72 3.81 -1.22
N ALA A 27 -10.69 2.51 -1.45
CA ALA A 27 -10.57 1.94 -2.80
C ALA A 27 -11.70 2.45 -3.73
N HIS A 28 -12.94 2.53 -3.24
CA HIS A 28 -14.08 3.00 -4.00
C HIS A 28 -14.01 4.50 -4.40
N ASP A 29 -13.21 5.31 -3.70
CA ASP A 29 -13.07 6.74 -4.00
C ASP A 29 -12.33 6.95 -5.33
N TRP A 30 -11.37 6.07 -5.63
CA TRP A 30 -10.49 6.24 -6.78
C TRP A 30 -10.59 5.13 -7.83
N MET A 31 -11.03 3.93 -7.48
CA MET A 31 -11.28 2.88 -8.47
C MET A 31 -12.43 3.24 -9.40
N ALA A 32 -12.45 2.65 -10.58
CA ALA A 32 -13.58 2.81 -11.49
C ALA A 32 -14.88 2.25 -10.86
N PRO A 33 -16.05 2.84 -11.16
CA PRO A 33 -17.31 2.44 -10.52
C PRO A 33 -17.74 1.00 -10.79
N ASP A 34 -17.20 0.41 -11.85
CA ASP A 34 -17.45 -0.98 -12.28
C ASP A 34 -16.40 -1.97 -11.72
N VAL A 35 -15.50 -1.49 -10.85
CA VAL A 35 -14.49 -2.30 -10.18
C VAL A 35 -14.79 -2.38 -8.70
N ASN A 36 -14.88 -3.58 -8.17
CA ASN A 36 -15.05 -3.84 -6.75
C ASN A 36 -13.82 -4.55 -6.18
N LEU A 37 -13.23 -3.99 -5.11
CA LEU A 37 -12.14 -4.61 -4.39
C LEU A 37 -12.70 -5.45 -3.23
N VAL A 38 -12.44 -6.75 -3.27
CA VAL A 38 -12.82 -7.71 -2.23
C VAL A 38 -11.55 -8.17 -1.50
N PRO A 39 -11.25 -7.63 -0.29
CA PRO A 39 -10.06 -8.02 0.45
C PRO A 39 -10.17 -9.48 0.93
N ARG A 40 -9.04 -10.16 1.00
CA ARG A 40 -8.88 -11.50 1.59
C ARG A 40 -8.21 -11.45 2.97
N THR A 41 -8.16 -10.28 3.54
CA THR A 41 -7.62 -9.99 4.88
C THR A 41 -8.60 -9.13 5.66
N SER A 42 -8.51 -9.14 6.97
CA SER A 42 -9.23 -8.23 7.85
C SER A 42 -8.49 -6.91 8.09
N ASN A 43 -7.29 -6.76 7.53
CA ASN A 43 -6.49 -5.56 7.69
C ASN A 43 -7.17 -4.38 6.98
N PRO A 44 -7.37 -3.23 7.66
CA PRO A 44 -7.95 -2.05 7.03
C PRO A 44 -6.99 -1.37 6.04
N VAL A 45 -5.68 -1.61 6.19
CA VAL A 45 -4.61 -1.15 5.30
C VAL A 45 -3.85 -2.37 4.82
N LEU A 46 -3.81 -2.56 3.52
CA LEU A 46 -3.14 -3.68 2.87
C LEU A 46 -1.62 -3.54 2.97
N GLY A 47 -0.91 -4.66 3.10
CA GLY A 47 0.54 -4.74 3.18
C GLY A 47 1.11 -5.89 2.37
N ALA A 48 2.44 -6.05 2.38
CA ALA A 48 3.11 -7.15 1.69
C ALA A 48 2.58 -8.51 2.17
N GLY A 49 2.27 -9.40 1.22
CA GLY A 49 1.66 -10.71 1.45
C GLY A 49 0.13 -10.70 1.48
N ASP A 50 -0.52 -9.54 1.62
CA ASP A 50 -1.98 -9.47 1.58
C ASP A 50 -2.52 -9.75 0.17
N ARG A 51 -3.73 -10.31 0.13
CA ARG A 51 -4.42 -10.70 -1.10
C ARG A 51 -5.77 -10.02 -1.18
N PHE A 52 -6.20 -9.72 -2.40
CA PHE A 52 -7.54 -9.23 -2.68
C PHE A 52 -7.98 -9.66 -4.08
N VAL A 53 -9.26 -9.55 -4.36
CA VAL A 53 -9.84 -9.81 -5.68
C VAL A 53 -10.38 -8.49 -6.23
N LEU A 54 -10.07 -8.19 -7.47
CA LEU A 54 -10.78 -7.18 -8.24
C LEU A 54 -11.86 -7.86 -9.07
N GLU A 55 -13.09 -7.49 -8.82
CA GLU A 55 -14.25 -7.92 -9.60
C GLU A 55 -14.63 -6.79 -10.54
N LEU A 56 -14.56 -7.06 -11.85
CA LEU A 56 -14.90 -6.10 -12.89
C LEU A 56 -16.28 -6.42 -13.49
N PHE A 57 -16.85 -5.42 -14.15
CA PHE A 57 -18.09 -5.60 -14.93
C PHE A 57 -17.98 -6.81 -15.87
N GLY A 58 -19.08 -7.55 -15.99
CA GLY A 58 -19.12 -8.79 -16.81
C GLY A 58 -18.59 -10.03 -16.07
N GLY A 59 -18.32 -9.96 -14.77
CA GLY A 59 -17.91 -11.10 -13.95
C GLY A 59 -16.44 -11.47 -14.08
N MET A 60 -15.63 -10.63 -14.71
CA MET A 60 -14.18 -10.83 -14.73
C MET A 60 -13.61 -10.64 -13.33
N ARG A 61 -12.70 -11.54 -12.95
CA ARG A 61 -12.04 -11.54 -11.65
C ARG A 61 -10.54 -11.62 -11.84
N PHE A 62 -9.82 -10.82 -11.06
CA PHE A 62 -8.37 -10.87 -10.95
C PHE A 62 -7.99 -11.04 -9.48
N GLU A 63 -7.18 -12.04 -9.19
CA GLU A 63 -6.60 -12.22 -7.88
C GLU A 63 -5.27 -11.46 -7.80
N TYR A 64 -5.18 -10.56 -6.85
CA TYR A 64 -4.00 -9.73 -6.61
C TYR A 64 -3.29 -10.18 -5.35
N VAL A 65 -1.96 -10.15 -5.40
CA VAL A 65 -1.07 -10.31 -4.25
C VAL A 65 -0.15 -9.10 -4.18
N ILE A 66 -0.02 -8.52 -3.01
CA ILE A 66 0.99 -7.49 -2.77
C ILE A 66 2.32 -8.18 -2.51
N GLU A 67 3.23 -8.13 -3.47
CA GLU A 67 4.55 -8.76 -3.38
C GLU A 67 5.49 -8.01 -2.46
N ALA A 68 5.46 -6.68 -2.54
CA ALA A 68 6.34 -5.83 -1.76
C ALA A 68 5.74 -4.45 -1.53
N THR A 69 6.08 -3.88 -0.39
CA THR A 69 5.84 -2.46 -0.08
C THR A 69 7.12 -1.84 0.44
N SER A 70 7.41 -0.63 0.00
CA SER A 70 8.50 0.20 0.54
C SER A 70 7.96 1.61 0.80
N ASP A 71 8.81 2.53 1.22
CA ASP A 71 8.45 3.95 1.42
C ASP A 71 8.12 4.70 0.11
N ARG A 72 8.42 4.10 -1.04
CA ARG A 72 8.25 4.73 -2.37
C ARG A 72 7.58 3.85 -3.41
N GLU A 73 7.27 2.62 -3.09
CA GLU A 73 6.77 1.69 -4.08
C GLU A 73 5.86 0.61 -3.48
N VAL A 74 4.83 0.25 -4.24
CA VAL A 74 4.01 -0.93 -4.01
C VAL A 74 4.01 -1.77 -5.28
N ALA A 75 4.37 -3.04 -5.14
CA ALA A 75 4.41 -4.01 -6.22
C ALA A 75 3.34 -5.08 -6.01
N PHE A 76 2.62 -5.40 -7.08
CA PHE A 76 1.57 -6.41 -7.12
C PHE A 76 1.87 -7.42 -8.21
N THR A 77 1.47 -8.66 -7.99
CA THR A 77 1.20 -9.63 -9.04
C THR A 77 -0.29 -9.88 -9.14
N TYR A 78 -0.76 -10.24 -10.31
CA TYR A 78 -2.16 -10.57 -10.51
C TYR A 78 -2.33 -11.74 -11.46
N ASP A 79 -3.40 -12.50 -11.25
CA ASP A 79 -3.81 -13.63 -12.05
C ASP A 79 -5.33 -13.57 -12.33
N GLY A 80 -5.73 -14.01 -13.53
CA GLY A 80 -7.11 -13.96 -13.99
C GLY A 80 -7.23 -14.31 -15.47
N PRO A 81 -8.09 -13.64 -16.23
CA PRO A 81 -8.17 -13.82 -17.69
C PRO A 81 -6.81 -13.62 -18.39
N TRP A 82 -5.96 -12.79 -17.83
CA TRP A 82 -4.54 -12.69 -18.11
C TRP A 82 -3.79 -12.47 -16.80
N GLN A 83 -2.48 -12.70 -16.82
CA GLN A 83 -1.61 -12.56 -15.66
C GLN A 83 -0.50 -11.53 -15.91
N GLY A 84 0.04 -10.99 -14.84
CA GLY A 84 1.12 -10.04 -14.93
C GLY A 84 1.50 -9.39 -13.60
N ALA A 85 2.07 -8.20 -13.72
CA ALA A 85 2.51 -7.41 -12.59
C ALA A 85 2.02 -5.96 -12.72
N GLU A 86 1.83 -5.35 -11.56
CA GLU A 86 1.50 -3.94 -11.46
C GLU A 86 2.41 -3.29 -10.43
N ARG A 87 2.83 -2.07 -10.70
CA ARG A 87 3.72 -1.32 -9.82
C ARG A 87 3.27 0.12 -9.72
N TRP A 88 3.20 0.60 -8.49
CA TRP A 88 2.97 1.99 -8.17
C TRP A 88 4.22 2.56 -7.52
N SER A 89 4.74 3.66 -8.06
CA SER A 89 5.86 4.37 -7.46
C SER A 89 5.47 5.82 -7.13
N PHE A 90 6.02 6.32 -6.03
CA PHE A 90 5.68 7.59 -5.40
C PHE A 90 6.96 8.40 -5.21
N VAL A 91 7.15 9.43 -6.02
CA VAL A 91 8.35 10.27 -5.99
C VAL A 91 7.96 11.66 -5.52
N ALA A 92 8.58 12.13 -4.43
CA ALA A 92 8.36 13.48 -3.94
C ALA A 92 8.81 14.52 -4.97
N ASP A 93 7.97 15.51 -5.20
CA ASP A 93 8.23 16.67 -6.07
C ASP A 93 7.77 17.95 -5.34
N GLY A 94 8.63 18.49 -4.50
CA GLY A 94 8.28 19.60 -3.62
C GLY A 94 7.19 19.24 -2.62
N ALA A 95 6.05 19.94 -2.68
CA ALA A 95 4.88 19.67 -1.84
C ALA A 95 3.92 18.62 -2.44
N GLU A 96 4.24 18.10 -3.61
CA GLU A 96 3.45 17.15 -4.37
C GLU A 96 4.17 15.82 -4.51
N THR A 97 3.47 14.83 -5.03
CA THR A 97 4.04 13.52 -5.36
C THR A 97 3.73 13.17 -6.80
N LEU A 98 4.76 12.82 -7.56
CA LEU A 98 4.62 12.18 -8.84
C LEU A 98 4.31 10.70 -8.60
N VAL A 99 3.11 10.29 -8.95
CA VAL A 99 2.64 8.90 -8.89
C VAL A 99 2.76 8.30 -10.28
N ARG A 100 3.48 7.19 -10.38
CA ARG A 100 3.61 6.41 -11.62
C ARG A 100 2.96 5.06 -11.42
N ARG A 101 2.08 4.67 -12.33
CA ARG A 101 1.49 3.33 -12.38
C ARG A 101 1.98 2.60 -13.62
N THR A 102 2.61 1.47 -13.41
CA THR A 102 3.09 0.56 -14.46
C THR A 102 2.27 -0.71 -14.41
N TYR A 103 1.72 -1.12 -15.55
CA TYR A 103 0.93 -2.33 -15.70
C TYR A 103 1.55 -3.21 -16.77
N GLU A 104 1.90 -4.44 -16.43
CA GLU A 104 2.58 -5.39 -17.30
C GLU A 104 1.75 -6.65 -17.47
N VAL A 105 1.49 -7.02 -18.72
CA VAL A 105 0.82 -8.29 -19.07
C VAL A 105 1.87 -9.28 -19.56
N GLN A 106 1.97 -10.40 -18.88
CA GLN A 106 3.01 -11.41 -19.13
C GLN A 106 2.46 -12.68 -19.78
N GLY A 107 1.19 -12.99 -19.63
CA GLY A 107 0.59 -14.21 -20.13
C GLY A 107 -0.94 -14.13 -20.20
N GLY A 108 -1.53 -15.21 -20.68
CA GLY A 108 -2.96 -15.40 -20.85
C GLY A 108 -3.24 -16.50 -21.85
N SER A 109 -4.50 -16.89 -22.01
CA SER A 109 -4.90 -17.80 -23.07
C SER A 109 -4.63 -17.19 -24.46
N PRO A 110 -4.50 -17.98 -25.52
CA PRO A 110 -4.36 -17.46 -26.90
C PRO A 110 -5.45 -16.46 -27.27
N LEU A 111 -6.69 -16.71 -26.83
CA LEU A 111 -7.82 -15.80 -27.02
C LEU A 111 -7.64 -14.49 -26.27
N ALA A 112 -7.20 -14.55 -25.02
CA ALA A 112 -6.89 -13.36 -24.23
C ALA A 112 -5.74 -12.55 -24.83
N ALA A 113 -4.70 -13.21 -25.35
CA ALA A 113 -3.59 -12.56 -26.03
C ALA A 113 -4.04 -11.84 -27.31
N PHE A 114 -4.93 -12.44 -28.09
CA PHE A 114 -5.53 -11.82 -29.27
C PHE A 114 -6.39 -10.60 -28.89
N ALA A 115 -7.32 -10.76 -27.95
CA ALA A 115 -8.16 -9.66 -27.45
C ALA A 115 -7.33 -8.51 -26.88
N TRP A 116 -6.25 -8.83 -26.17
CA TRP A 116 -5.31 -7.85 -25.67
C TRP A 116 -4.60 -7.06 -26.77
N GLY A 117 -4.14 -7.75 -27.81
CA GLY A 117 -3.41 -7.13 -28.94
C GLY A 117 -4.29 -6.19 -29.77
N THR A 118 -5.61 -6.44 -29.82
CA THR A 118 -6.53 -5.67 -30.64
C THR A 118 -7.12 -4.46 -29.92
N VAL A 119 -7.79 -4.66 -28.79
CA VAL A 119 -8.57 -3.63 -28.09
C VAL A 119 -8.14 -3.49 -26.62
N GLY A 120 -7.71 -4.58 -25.99
CA GLY A 120 -7.47 -4.66 -24.55
C GLY A 120 -6.48 -3.61 -24.03
N ARG A 121 -5.38 -3.40 -24.76
CA ARG A 121 -4.37 -2.42 -24.36
C ARG A 121 -4.93 -0.99 -24.28
N ALA A 122 -5.70 -0.58 -25.27
CA ALA A 122 -6.28 0.78 -25.31
C ALA A 122 -7.32 0.96 -24.21
N VAL A 123 -8.17 -0.05 -23.99
CA VAL A 123 -9.17 -0.05 -22.93
C VAL A 123 -8.52 0.01 -21.55
N VAL A 124 -7.51 -0.83 -21.28
CA VAL A 124 -6.81 -0.81 -20.00
C VAL A 124 -6.05 0.51 -19.78
N ALA A 125 -5.39 1.06 -20.80
CA ALA A 125 -4.74 2.37 -20.67
C ALA A 125 -5.74 3.49 -20.34
N MET A 126 -6.91 3.49 -20.98
CA MET A 126 -7.98 4.44 -20.69
C MET A 126 -8.48 4.26 -19.24
N HIS A 127 -8.67 3.04 -18.81
CA HIS A 127 -9.11 2.71 -17.45
C HIS A 127 -8.10 3.17 -16.39
N ILE A 128 -6.81 2.90 -16.60
CA ILE A 128 -5.72 3.37 -15.72
C ILE A 128 -5.71 4.89 -15.62
N ARG A 129 -5.83 5.62 -16.73
CA ARG A 129 -5.90 7.10 -16.72
C ARG A 129 -7.10 7.61 -15.94
N PHE A 130 -8.25 6.97 -16.13
CA PHE A 130 -9.46 7.32 -15.40
C PHE A 130 -9.28 7.13 -13.89
N GLU A 131 -8.75 5.98 -13.46
CA GLU A 131 -8.48 5.70 -12.05
C GLU A 131 -7.44 6.65 -11.45
N LEU A 132 -6.36 6.96 -12.16
CA LEU A 132 -5.37 7.93 -11.71
C LEU A 132 -5.96 9.34 -11.56
N SER A 133 -6.86 9.75 -12.45
CA SER A 133 -7.58 11.02 -12.32
C SER A 133 -8.47 11.04 -11.08
N ARG A 134 -9.19 9.96 -10.82
CA ARG A 134 -10.00 9.82 -9.60
C ARG A 134 -9.14 9.77 -8.35
N PHE A 135 -8.01 9.07 -8.39
CA PHE A 135 -7.04 9.00 -7.29
C PHE A 135 -6.54 10.39 -6.91
N LYS A 136 -6.17 11.19 -7.90
CA LYS A 136 -5.81 12.60 -7.69
C LYS A 136 -6.96 13.36 -6.98
N SER A 137 -8.17 13.25 -7.49
CA SER A 137 -9.33 13.93 -6.92
C SER A 137 -9.63 13.47 -5.48
N ALA A 138 -9.55 12.18 -5.21
CA ALA A 138 -9.77 11.62 -3.87
C ALA A 138 -8.74 12.15 -2.86
N ILE A 139 -7.47 12.28 -3.26
CA ILE A 139 -6.42 12.85 -2.41
C ILE A 139 -6.61 14.35 -2.20
N GLN A 140 -7.07 15.09 -3.21
CA GLN A 140 -7.32 16.52 -3.09
C GLN A 140 -8.43 16.85 -2.08
N HIS A 141 -9.47 15.99 -2.00
CA HIS A 141 -10.59 16.20 -1.09
C HIS A 141 -10.33 15.69 0.33
N ASP A 142 -9.51 14.66 0.46
CA ASP A 142 -9.11 14.10 1.75
C ASP A 142 -7.67 13.56 1.69
N PRO A 143 -6.67 14.42 1.96
CA PRO A 143 -5.27 13.99 1.96
C PRO A 143 -4.94 13.01 3.08
N GLY A 144 -5.88 12.68 3.96
CA GLY A 144 -5.66 11.88 5.17
C GLY A 144 -4.95 12.66 6.27
N PRO A 145 -4.78 12.07 7.44
CA PRO A 145 -4.11 12.74 8.55
C PRO A 145 -2.69 13.10 8.13
N ARG A 146 -2.37 14.39 8.23
CA ARG A 146 -0.98 14.84 8.17
C ARG A 146 -0.27 14.21 9.34
N GLY A 147 0.69 13.32 9.07
CA GLY A 147 1.53 12.79 10.13
C GLY A 147 2.19 13.95 10.85
N GLU A 148 1.71 14.28 12.03
CA GLU A 148 2.48 15.03 12.98
C GLU A 148 3.67 14.16 13.34
N ILE A 149 4.79 14.41 12.67
CA ILE A 149 6.09 14.06 13.23
C ILE A 149 6.25 15.07 14.36
N GLU A 150 5.66 14.78 15.53
CA GLU A 150 6.11 15.44 16.74
C GLU A 150 7.60 15.06 16.90
N PRO A 151 8.50 16.04 16.82
CA PRO A 151 9.84 15.80 17.32
C PRO A 151 9.66 15.59 18.82
N THR A 152 9.77 14.34 19.27
CA THR A 152 9.85 14.01 20.71
C THR A 152 11.15 14.59 21.25
N SER A 153 11.19 15.91 21.39
CA SER A 153 12.14 16.64 22.22
C SER A 153 11.65 16.51 23.66
N GLY A 154 11.75 15.30 24.19
CA GLY A 154 11.63 15.08 25.61
C GLY A 154 12.80 15.81 26.29
N PRO A 155 12.55 16.70 27.27
CA PRO A 155 13.62 17.31 28.02
C PRO A 155 14.41 16.20 28.74
N LEU A 156 15.72 16.21 28.54
CA LEU A 156 16.67 15.45 29.35
C LEU A 156 16.39 15.76 30.81
N ARG A 157 15.66 14.87 31.49
CA ARG A 157 15.60 14.90 32.95
C ARG A 157 16.99 14.61 33.48
N SER A 158 17.65 15.67 33.88
CA SER A 158 18.81 15.61 34.79
C SER A 158 18.37 14.89 36.06
N THR A 159 18.93 13.70 36.28
CA THR A 159 18.83 13.00 37.56
C THR A 159 19.52 13.80 38.65
N PRO A 160 18.87 14.09 39.78
CA PRO A 160 19.58 14.57 40.95
C PRO A 160 20.38 13.41 41.52
N LYS A 161 21.65 13.68 41.73
CA LYS A 161 22.57 12.89 42.51
C LYS A 161 22.16 13.07 43.98
N ASP A 162 21.64 12.02 44.58
CA ASP A 162 21.51 12.02 46.03
C ASP A 162 22.23 10.82 46.63
N SER A 163 22.99 11.16 47.60
CA SER A 163 23.93 10.39 48.36
C SER A 163 23.25 9.68 49.52
N GLY A 164 23.71 8.47 49.83
CA GLY A 164 23.84 8.03 51.21
C GLY A 164 22.72 7.13 51.74
N GLY A 165 23.10 5.98 52.23
CA GLY A 165 22.29 5.16 53.09
C GLY A 165 22.73 3.70 53.16
N ASP A 166 23.67 3.41 54.03
CA ASP A 166 24.04 2.08 54.51
C ASP A 166 22.84 1.30 55.02
N GLY A 167 22.77 0.02 54.72
CA GLY A 167 21.77 -0.87 55.23
C GLY A 167 22.13 -2.35 54.98
N VAL A 168 22.98 -2.87 55.85
CA VAL A 168 23.25 -4.29 56.05
C VAL A 168 21.99 -4.99 56.48
N ALA A 169 21.61 -6.12 55.87
CA ALA A 169 21.21 -7.33 56.63
C ALA A 169 20.63 -8.43 55.73
N SER A 170 21.26 -9.58 55.88
CA SER A 170 20.68 -10.91 56.10
C SER A 170 19.98 -11.65 54.95
N ARG A 171 20.75 -12.56 54.44
CA ARG A 171 20.32 -13.79 53.75
C ARG A 171 19.61 -14.75 54.76
N PRO A 172 18.65 -15.51 54.37
CA PRO A 172 18.61 -16.93 54.71
C PRO A 172 18.32 -17.85 53.53
N PRO A 173 18.43 -19.16 53.74
CA PRO A 173 18.90 -20.11 52.74
C PRO A 173 17.81 -20.88 52.03
N PHE A 174 18.22 -21.54 50.93
CA PHE A 174 17.44 -22.49 50.16
C PHE A 174 16.91 -23.68 50.98
N PRO A 175 15.82 -24.33 50.57
CA PRO A 175 15.77 -25.77 50.56
C PRO A 175 15.84 -26.35 49.15
N VAL A 176 16.73 -27.31 49.03
CA VAL A 176 16.73 -28.38 48.03
C VAL A 176 15.59 -29.31 48.42
N ASP A 177 14.80 -29.77 47.47
CA ASP A 177 14.09 -31.04 47.64
C ASP A 177 14.06 -31.78 46.30
N ASP A 178 14.54 -33.03 46.47
CA ASP A 178 14.54 -34.10 45.51
C ASP A 178 13.13 -34.67 45.32
N GLY A 179 12.83 -35.15 44.07
CA GLY A 179 11.64 -35.91 43.78
C GLY A 179 11.47 -36.13 42.29
#